data_9861e245cea9c287644090cc475d6cf8
#
_entry.id   9861e245cea9c287644090cc475d6cf8
#
_cell.length_a   1.000
_cell.length_b   1.000
_cell.length_c   1.000
_cell.angle_alpha   90.00
_cell.angle_beta   90.00
_cell.angle_gamma   90.00
#
_symmetry.space_group_name_H-M   'P 1'
#
loop_
_entity.id
_entity.type
_entity.pdbx_description
1 polymer ?
#
loop_
_entity_poly.entity_id
_entity_poly.type
_entity_poly.pdbx_seq_one_letter_code
_entity_poly.pdbx_strand_id
1 'polypeptide(L)'
;YFYGQRHPGARIAVIRDTWPNLRDTTQKTFFEWFPENVAGVYRRTEKTFRMWTANGKPIEFIFRAMDDKADISNVLSLDLAAAWIDEPQGGLALRPGGEVVREPGIDHDLYLAILGRLGRQAGDYPPMLWLTGNPPPRTHWIAREFRYDPGQSGCAPPTNQRPDFRLYLADRETNRHHLRAGYYEDLEEWYG
;
A
#
# COMPACT_ATOMS: atom_id res chain seq x y z
N TYR A 1 5.07 10.99 0.99
CA TYR A 1 6.01 12.11 1.15
C TYR A 1 5.29 13.41 1.54
N PHE A 2 4.42 13.94 0.67
CA PHE A 2 3.74 15.24 0.91
C PHE A 2 2.94 15.29 2.21
N TYR A 3 2.23 14.22 2.56
CA TYR A 3 1.53 14.14 3.84
C TYR A 3 2.49 14.33 5.01
N GLY A 4 3.59 13.60 5.04
CA GLY A 4 4.55 13.67 6.12
C GLY A 4 5.27 15.02 6.22
N GLN A 5 5.59 15.66 5.09
CA GLN A 5 6.20 17.00 5.12
C GLN A 5 5.25 18.07 5.68
N ARG A 6 3.94 17.92 5.45
CA ARG A 6 2.91 18.78 6.06
C ARG A 6 2.62 18.44 7.52
N HIS A 7 2.89 17.20 7.92
CA HIS A 7 2.62 16.68 9.26
C HIS A 7 3.89 16.09 9.90
N PRO A 8 4.89 16.93 10.25
CA PRO A 8 6.14 16.47 10.87
C PRO A 8 5.89 15.73 12.18
N GLY A 9 6.54 14.60 12.37
CA GLY A 9 6.33 13.71 13.51
C GLY A 9 5.24 12.65 13.26
N ALA A 10 4.59 12.64 12.09
CA ALA A 10 3.60 11.64 11.77
C ALA A 10 4.18 10.21 11.77
N ARG A 11 3.42 9.26 12.30
CA ARG A 11 3.70 7.82 12.23
C ARG A 11 2.83 7.19 11.16
N ILE A 12 3.47 6.60 10.18
CA ILE A 12 2.83 6.04 8.98
C ILE A 12 3.17 4.55 8.90
N ALA A 13 2.18 3.69 8.97
CA ALA A 13 2.39 2.27 8.73
C ALA A 13 2.49 2.01 7.22
N VAL A 14 3.46 1.19 6.80
CA VAL A 14 3.61 0.65 5.45
C VAL A 14 3.38 -0.85 5.55
N ILE A 15 2.30 -1.31 4.95
CA ILE A 15 1.72 -2.63 5.20
C ILE A 15 1.65 -3.43 3.92
N ARG A 16 1.98 -4.71 4.02
CA ARG A 16 1.76 -5.71 2.98
C ARG A 16 1.37 -7.06 3.62
N ASP A 17 0.88 -7.98 2.80
CA ASP A 17 0.44 -9.31 3.22
C ASP A 17 1.54 -10.11 3.91
N THR A 18 2.72 -10.25 3.30
CA THR A 18 3.83 -11.05 3.84
C THR A 18 5.13 -10.24 3.95
N TRP A 19 6.03 -10.68 4.86
CA TRP A 19 7.33 -10.03 5.00
C TRP A 19 8.22 -10.14 3.74
N PRO A 20 8.32 -11.28 3.05
CA PRO A 20 9.05 -11.34 1.78
C PRO A 20 8.53 -10.34 0.75
N ASN A 21 7.21 -10.27 0.55
CA ASN A 21 6.60 -9.32 -0.39
C ASN A 21 6.89 -7.87 0.02
N LEU A 22 6.74 -7.55 1.30
CA LEU A 22 7.04 -6.21 1.82
C LEU A 22 8.50 -5.82 1.57
N ARG A 23 9.45 -6.70 1.91
CA ARG A 23 10.89 -6.44 1.78
C ARG A 23 11.33 -6.31 0.32
N ASP A 24 10.92 -7.28 -0.50
CA ASP A 24 11.51 -7.48 -1.83
C ASP A 24 10.89 -6.57 -2.91
N THR A 25 9.72 -6.01 -2.63
CA THR A 25 9.03 -5.11 -3.55
C THR A 25 8.78 -3.73 -2.94
N THR A 26 7.85 -3.60 -1.99
CA THR A 26 7.41 -2.31 -1.44
C THR A 26 8.54 -1.54 -0.77
N GLN A 27 9.30 -2.20 0.12
CA GLN A 27 10.41 -1.58 0.83
C GLN A 27 11.58 -1.26 -0.11
N LYS A 28 11.85 -2.14 -1.08
CA LYS A 28 12.87 -1.89 -2.11
C LYS A 28 12.55 -0.63 -2.89
N THR A 29 11.34 -0.52 -3.45
CA THR A 29 10.88 0.67 -4.17
C THR A 29 10.87 1.90 -3.28
N PHE A 30 10.47 1.77 -2.01
CA PHE A 30 10.52 2.88 -1.05
C PHE A 30 11.94 3.43 -0.90
N PHE A 31 12.97 2.57 -0.79
CA PHE A 31 14.36 3.01 -0.66
C PHE A 31 14.99 3.52 -1.97
N GLU A 32 14.45 3.17 -3.12
CA GLU A 32 14.83 3.80 -4.39
C GLU A 32 14.42 5.27 -4.42
N TRP A 33 13.24 5.61 -3.85
CA TRP A 33 12.75 6.98 -3.74
C TRP A 33 13.32 7.74 -2.55
N PHE A 34 13.58 7.04 -1.44
CA PHE A 34 14.07 7.61 -0.18
C PHE A 34 15.32 6.88 0.31
N PRO A 35 16.47 7.12 -0.34
CA PRO A 35 17.69 6.40 0.01
C PRO A 35 18.11 6.58 1.47
N GLU A 36 18.52 5.48 2.09
CA GLU A 36 19.08 5.47 3.45
C GLU A 36 20.29 6.40 3.54
N ASN A 37 20.44 7.10 4.64
CA ASN A 37 21.45 8.12 4.91
C ASN A 37 21.37 9.42 4.08
N VAL A 38 20.46 9.49 3.11
CA VAL A 38 20.16 10.72 2.35
C VAL A 38 18.82 11.29 2.81
N ALA A 39 17.76 10.49 2.72
CA ALA A 39 16.41 10.92 3.11
C ALA A 39 16.10 10.67 4.60
N GLY A 40 16.82 9.77 5.25
CA GLY A 40 16.58 9.37 6.63
C GLY A 40 17.46 8.21 7.06
N VAL A 41 17.08 7.56 8.17
CA VAL A 41 17.78 6.41 8.74
C VAL A 41 16.82 5.23 8.93
N TYR A 42 17.21 4.07 8.43
CA TYR A 42 16.48 2.82 8.62
C TYR A 42 17.00 2.03 9.83
N ARG A 43 16.11 1.73 10.75
CA ARG A 43 16.37 0.89 11.93
C ARG A 43 15.87 -0.52 11.67
N ARG A 44 16.77 -1.40 11.32
CA ARG A 44 16.44 -2.78 10.87
C ARG A 44 15.70 -3.60 11.92
N THR A 45 16.11 -3.52 13.17
CA THR A 45 15.47 -4.25 14.28
C THR A 45 14.03 -3.80 14.53
N GLU A 46 13.78 -2.50 14.45
CA GLU A 46 12.46 -1.91 14.65
C GLU A 46 11.61 -1.97 13.36
N LYS A 47 12.23 -2.28 12.22
CA LYS A 47 11.64 -2.19 10.88
C LYS A 47 11.03 -0.81 10.62
N THR A 48 11.75 0.25 10.97
CA THR A 48 11.27 1.63 10.95
C THR A 48 12.26 2.55 10.23
N PHE A 49 11.76 3.37 9.31
CA PHE A 49 12.53 4.42 8.64
C PHE A 49 12.13 5.79 9.18
N ARG A 50 13.09 6.53 9.70
CA ARG A 50 12.92 7.92 10.16
C ARG A 50 13.39 8.87 9.10
N MET A 51 12.44 9.49 8.42
CA MET A 51 12.69 10.46 7.35
C MET A 51 12.89 11.85 7.94
N TRP A 52 13.88 12.55 7.43
CA TRP A 52 14.14 13.94 7.82
C TRP A 52 13.06 14.88 7.32
N THR A 53 12.75 15.89 8.13
CA THR A 53 11.89 17.01 7.76
C THR A 53 12.58 18.33 8.01
N ALA A 54 12.15 19.37 7.30
CA ALA A 54 12.67 20.72 7.52
C ALA A 54 12.44 21.24 8.94
N ASN A 55 11.43 20.74 9.64
CA ASN A 55 11.05 21.17 10.99
C ASN A 55 11.74 20.38 12.11
N GLY A 56 12.68 19.50 11.78
CA GLY A 56 13.44 18.71 12.75
C GLY A 56 12.69 17.55 13.44
N LYS A 57 11.37 17.43 13.27
CA LYS A 57 10.59 16.27 13.75
C LYS A 57 10.51 15.22 12.64
N PRO A 58 11.20 14.07 12.73
CA PRO A 58 11.21 13.07 11.67
C PRO A 58 9.82 12.44 11.49
N ILE A 59 9.48 12.12 10.25
CA ILE A 59 8.37 11.24 9.93
C ILE A 59 8.83 9.81 10.20
N GLU A 60 7.99 8.99 10.81
CA GLU A 60 8.30 7.59 11.07
C GLU A 60 7.48 6.68 10.15
N PHE A 61 8.15 5.99 9.23
CA PHE A 61 7.55 4.92 8.42
C PHE A 61 7.82 3.57 9.09
N ILE A 62 6.74 2.86 9.42
CA ILE A 62 6.78 1.61 10.18
C ILE A 62 6.38 0.48 9.25
N PHE A 63 7.33 -0.37 8.85
CA PHE A 63 7.08 -1.48 7.93
C PHE A 63 6.54 -2.69 8.69
N ARG A 64 5.38 -3.19 8.26
CA ARG A 64 4.71 -4.34 8.89
C ARG A 64 4.12 -5.29 7.84
N ALA A 65 4.38 -6.57 8.03
CA ALA A 65 3.68 -7.63 7.32
C ALA A 65 2.45 -8.06 8.12
N MET A 66 1.54 -8.77 7.48
CA MET A 66 0.30 -9.27 8.07
C MET A 66 0.18 -10.78 7.91
N ASP A 67 1.32 -11.48 7.96
CA ASP A 67 1.40 -12.92 7.72
C ASP A 67 1.25 -13.77 9.00
N ASP A 68 1.37 -13.16 10.17
CA ASP A 68 1.13 -13.86 11.42
C ASP A 68 0.31 -13.06 12.45
N LYS A 69 -0.21 -13.76 13.48
CA LYS A 69 -1.02 -13.15 14.54
C LYS A 69 -0.26 -12.12 15.37
N ALA A 70 1.05 -12.30 15.54
CA ALA A 70 1.87 -11.38 16.30
C ALA A 70 2.06 -10.06 15.53
N ASP A 71 2.30 -10.14 14.23
CA ASP A 71 2.41 -8.96 13.38
C ASP A 71 1.08 -8.18 13.33
N ILE A 72 -0.06 -8.86 13.20
CA ILE A 72 -1.39 -8.26 13.29
C ILE A 72 -1.57 -7.53 14.63
N SER A 73 -1.29 -8.20 15.75
CA SER A 73 -1.38 -7.61 17.08
C SER A 73 -0.48 -6.39 17.24
N ASN A 74 0.73 -6.44 16.70
CA ASN A 74 1.67 -5.33 16.73
C ASN A 74 1.14 -4.10 15.97
N VAL A 75 0.56 -4.29 14.79
CA VAL A 75 -0.05 -3.17 14.03
C VAL A 75 -1.25 -2.62 14.78
N LEU A 76 -2.11 -3.48 15.32
CA LEU A 76 -3.30 -3.05 16.05
C LEU A 76 -2.99 -2.38 17.40
N SER A 77 -1.75 -2.44 17.87
CA SER A 77 -1.29 -1.69 19.04
C SER A 77 -0.75 -0.30 18.72
N LEU A 78 -0.52 0.03 17.44
CA LEU A 78 0.07 1.31 17.03
C LEU A 78 -0.97 2.43 17.08
N ASP A 79 -0.51 3.61 17.48
CA ASP A 79 -1.21 4.86 17.27
C ASP A 79 -0.65 5.51 16.01
N LEU A 80 -1.45 5.59 14.96
CA LEU A 80 -1.05 5.99 13.63
C LEU A 80 -1.72 7.29 13.20
N ALA A 81 -0.96 8.14 12.52
CA ALA A 81 -1.50 9.25 11.76
C ALA A 81 -2.06 8.78 10.42
N ALA A 82 -1.32 7.90 9.73
CA ALA A 82 -1.71 7.40 8.42
C ALA A 82 -1.23 5.95 8.21
N ALA A 83 -1.73 5.31 7.16
CA ALA A 83 -1.23 4.02 6.69
C ALA A 83 -1.23 3.94 5.16
N TRP A 84 -0.31 3.15 4.64
CA TRP A 84 -0.26 2.73 3.24
C TRP A 84 -0.27 1.21 3.20
N ILE A 85 -1.28 0.63 2.55
CA ILE A 85 -1.38 -0.81 2.31
C ILE A 85 -1.10 -1.04 0.83
N ASP A 86 -0.04 -1.76 0.56
CA ASP A 86 0.39 -2.07 -0.80
C ASP A 86 -0.06 -3.48 -1.19
N GLU A 87 -0.59 -3.62 -2.41
CA GLU A 87 -1.14 -4.87 -2.95
C GLU A 87 -2.16 -5.58 -2.03
N PRO A 88 -3.16 -4.86 -1.49
CA PRO A 88 -4.10 -5.44 -0.53
C PRO A 88 -4.97 -6.56 -1.10
N GLN A 89 -5.10 -6.63 -2.42
CA GLN A 89 -5.86 -7.68 -3.12
C GLN A 89 -5.13 -9.04 -3.16
N GLY A 90 -3.88 -9.10 -2.69
CA GLY A 90 -3.01 -10.25 -2.86
C GLY A 90 -2.47 -10.40 -4.29
N GLY A 91 -1.74 -11.44 -4.53
CA GLY A 91 -1.06 -11.69 -5.79
C GLY A 91 -1.33 -13.09 -6.36
N LEU A 92 -0.63 -13.38 -7.44
CA LEU A 92 -0.47 -14.74 -7.94
C LEU A 92 0.90 -15.25 -7.47
N ALA A 93 0.92 -16.39 -6.80
CA ALA A 93 2.15 -17.06 -6.38
C ALA A 93 2.31 -18.37 -7.16
N LEU A 94 3.54 -18.63 -7.60
CA LEU A 94 3.92 -19.90 -8.21
C LEU A 94 4.42 -20.83 -7.10
N ARG A 95 3.69 -21.91 -6.83
CA ARG A 95 4.12 -22.92 -5.87
C ARG A 95 5.13 -23.91 -6.47
N PRO A 96 5.94 -24.57 -5.64
CA PRO A 96 6.76 -25.69 -6.09
C PRO A 96 5.88 -26.73 -6.82
N GLY A 97 6.23 -27.06 -8.06
CA GLY A 97 5.41 -27.90 -8.92
C GLY A 97 4.68 -27.17 -10.07
N GLY A 98 4.81 -25.83 -10.14
CA GLY A 98 4.26 -25.05 -11.24
C GLY A 98 2.81 -24.62 -11.07
N GLU A 99 2.19 -24.91 -9.93
CA GLU A 99 0.81 -24.48 -9.65
C GLU A 99 0.79 -22.98 -9.35
N VAL A 100 -0.05 -22.25 -10.09
CA VAL A 100 -0.32 -20.83 -9.83
C VAL A 100 -1.50 -20.73 -8.86
N VAL A 101 -1.24 -20.17 -7.69
CA VAL A 101 -2.27 -19.95 -6.67
C VAL A 101 -2.45 -18.46 -6.42
N ARG A 102 -3.67 -18.06 -6.09
CA ARG A 102 -3.95 -16.70 -5.63
C ARG A 102 -3.71 -16.63 -4.11
N GLU A 103 -2.84 -15.73 -3.71
CA GLU A 103 -2.67 -15.37 -2.29
C GLU A 103 -3.78 -14.41 -1.88
N PRO A 104 -4.37 -14.58 -0.68
CA PRO A 104 -5.58 -13.85 -0.28
C PRO A 104 -5.36 -12.34 -0.06
N GLY A 105 -4.12 -11.89 0.10
CA GLY A 105 -3.80 -10.51 0.47
C GLY A 105 -4.28 -10.14 1.87
N ILE A 106 -4.66 -8.88 2.05
CA ILE A 106 -5.19 -8.35 3.32
C ILE A 106 -6.70 -8.58 3.35
N ASP A 107 -7.21 -9.23 4.40
CA ASP A 107 -8.64 -9.43 4.54
C ASP A 107 -9.38 -8.13 4.95
N HIS A 108 -10.71 -8.14 4.79
CA HIS A 108 -11.54 -6.96 5.05
C HIS A 108 -11.56 -6.56 6.53
N ASP A 109 -11.58 -7.53 7.44
CA ASP A 109 -11.65 -7.24 8.88
C ASP A 109 -10.34 -6.61 9.35
N LEU A 110 -9.21 -7.05 8.80
CA LEU A 110 -7.91 -6.46 9.07
C LEU A 110 -7.80 -5.04 8.50
N TYR A 111 -8.32 -4.80 7.28
CA TYR A 111 -8.44 -3.44 6.73
C TYR A 111 -9.25 -2.52 7.65
N LEU A 112 -10.41 -2.96 8.13
CA LEU A 112 -11.25 -2.18 9.05
C LEU A 112 -10.55 -1.94 10.39
N ALA A 113 -9.81 -2.93 10.89
CA ALA A 113 -9.05 -2.80 12.12
C ALA A 113 -7.91 -1.77 11.98
N ILE A 114 -7.20 -1.75 10.85
CA ILE A 114 -6.18 -0.74 10.53
C ILE A 114 -6.82 0.65 10.43
N LEU A 115 -7.94 0.77 9.73
CA LEU A 115 -8.69 2.03 9.61
C LEU A 115 -9.05 2.60 10.97
N GLY A 116 -9.44 1.73 11.94
CA GLY A 116 -9.71 2.11 13.32
C GLY A 116 -8.49 2.56 14.15
N ARG A 117 -7.27 2.45 13.61
CA ARG A 117 -6.02 2.93 14.24
C ARG A 117 -5.60 4.31 13.76
N LEU A 118 -6.16 4.77 12.66
CA LEU A 118 -5.85 6.07 12.11
C LEU A 118 -6.42 7.19 12.95
N GLY A 119 -5.69 8.29 13.05
CA GLY A 119 -6.07 9.45 13.87
C GLY A 119 -5.91 9.23 15.38
N ARG A 120 -5.33 8.11 15.83
CA ARG A 120 -5.05 7.87 17.27
C ARG A 120 -3.75 8.48 17.74
N GLN A 121 -2.84 8.78 16.83
CA GLN A 121 -1.61 9.49 17.18
C GLN A 121 -1.97 10.87 17.74
N ALA A 122 -1.47 11.20 18.92
CA ALA A 122 -1.67 12.52 19.53
C ALA A 122 -1.07 13.63 18.65
N GLY A 123 -1.86 14.66 18.37
CA GLY A 123 -1.50 15.78 17.51
C GLY A 123 -2.55 16.06 16.44
N ASP A 124 -2.31 17.10 15.64
CA ASP A 124 -3.19 17.48 14.53
C ASP A 124 -2.78 16.71 13.25
N TYR A 125 -3.13 15.44 13.22
CA TYR A 125 -2.85 14.54 12.10
C TYR A 125 -4.17 14.07 11.48
N PRO A 126 -4.58 14.62 10.32
CA PRO A 126 -5.77 14.12 9.63
C PRO A 126 -5.57 12.64 9.24
N PRO A 127 -6.49 11.75 9.65
CA PRO A 127 -6.35 10.33 9.34
C PRO A 127 -6.34 10.11 7.84
N MET A 128 -5.38 9.32 7.34
CA MET A 128 -5.29 9.01 5.92
C MET A 128 -4.88 7.55 5.69
N LEU A 129 -5.56 6.91 4.74
CA LEU A 129 -5.24 5.56 4.29
C LEU A 129 -5.09 5.54 2.77
N TRP A 130 -3.97 5.02 2.31
CA TRP A 130 -3.74 4.73 0.89
C TRP A 130 -3.75 3.22 0.66
N LEU A 131 -4.44 2.82 -0.39
CA LEU A 131 -4.36 1.47 -0.94
C LEU A 131 -3.77 1.60 -2.34
N THR A 132 -2.74 0.85 -2.63
CA THR A 132 -2.13 0.76 -3.96
C THR A 132 -2.12 -0.70 -4.41
N GLY A 133 -2.46 -0.97 -5.65
CA GLY A 133 -2.46 -2.33 -6.17
C GLY A 133 -3.21 -2.47 -7.48
N ASN A 134 -3.27 -3.70 -7.97
CA ASN A 134 -4.01 -4.01 -9.19
C ASN A 134 -5.52 -4.08 -8.93
N PRO A 135 -6.34 -3.78 -9.93
CA PRO A 135 -7.78 -3.92 -9.83
C PRO A 135 -8.20 -5.35 -9.45
N PRO A 136 -8.90 -5.54 -8.32
CA PRO A 136 -9.34 -6.86 -7.90
C PRO A 136 -10.61 -7.30 -8.64
N PRO A 137 -10.98 -8.60 -8.58
CA PRO A 137 -12.26 -9.08 -9.05
C PRO A 137 -13.43 -8.36 -8.34
N ARG A 138 -14.60 -8.27 -9.01
CA ARG A 138 -15.83 -7.64 -8.43
C ARG A 138 -16.28 -8.24 -7.10
N THR A 139 -15.96 -9.50 -6.84
CA THR A 139 -16.28 -10.20 -5.59
C THR A 139 -15.38 -9.82 -4.43
N HIS A 140 -14.25 -9.18 -4.69
CA HIS A 140 -13.29 -8.78 -3.67
C HIS A 140 -13.83 -7.63 -2.82
N TRP A 141 -13.45 -7.57 -1.53
CA TRP A 141 -13.92 -6.53 -0.62
C TRP A 141 -13.54 -5.11 -1.08
N ILE A 142 -12.37 -4.92 -1.70
CA ILE A 142 -11.93 -3.63 -2.24
C ILE A 142 -12.91 -3.13 -3.32
N ALA A 143 -13.32 -4.00 -4.24
CA ALA A 143 -14.26 -3.64 -5.29
C ALA A 143 -15.60 -3.18 -4.70
N ARG A 144 -16.04 -3.81 -3.61
CA ARG A 144 -17.28 -3.46 -2.90
C ARG A 144 -17.16 -2.15 -2.11
N GLU A 145 -16.06 -1.97 -1.36
CA GLU A 145 -15.82 -0.77 -0.56
C GLU A 145 -15.67 0.48 -1.43
N PHE A 146 -14.89 0.38 -2.51
CA PHE A 146 -14.64 1.49 -3.42
C PHE A 146 -15.60 1.54 -4.61
N ARG A 147 -16.58 0.62 -4.66
CA ARG A 147 -17.57 0.50 -5.75
C ARG A 147 -16.93 0.50 -7.14
N TYR A 148 -15.80 -0.18 -7.23
CA TYR A 148 -15.06 -0.34 -8.46
C TYR A 148 -15.81 -1.25 -9.43
N ASP A 149 -16.02 -0.76 -10.67
CA ASP A 149 -16.53 -1.56 -11.78
C ASP A 149 -15.41 -1.74 -12.81
N PRO A 150 -14.94 -2.98 -13.07
CA PRO A 150 -13.92 -3.26 -14.08
C PRO A 150 -14.28 -2.82 -15.51
N GLY A 151 -15.58 -2.62 -15.81
CA GLY A 151 -16.04 -2.09 -17.08
C GLY A 151 -15.94 -0.57 -17.21
N GLN A 152 -15.61 0.13 -16.14
CA GLN A 152 -15.42 1.58 -16.15
C GLN A 152 -13.97 1.92 -16.54
N SER A 153 -13.77 2.40 -17.74
CA SER A 153 -12.49 3.00 -18.15
C SER A 153 -12.43 4.46 -17.72
N GLY A 154 -11.30 4.86 -17.15
CA GLY A 154 -11.01 6.26 -16.85
C GLY A 154 -10.95 6.61 -15.35
N CYS A 155 -10.33 7.74 -15.03
CA CYS A 155 -10.14 8.26 -13.67
C CYS A 155 -11.41 8.88 -13.05
N ALA A 156 -12.59 8.60 -13.56
CA ALA A 156 -13.83 9.10 -12.98
C ALA A 156 -14.14 8.35 -11.68
N PRO A 157 -14.32 9.02 -10.55
CA PRO A 157 -14.75 8.35 -9.33
C PRO A 157 -16.11 7.69 -9.56
N PRO A 158 -16.34 6.47 -9.06
CA PRO A 158 -17.66 5.86 -9.13
C PRO A 158 -18.71 6.79 -8.52
N THR A 159 -19.86 6.92 -9.18
CA THR A 159 -20.92 7.88 -8.87
C THR A 159 -21.54 7.78 -7.47
N ASN A 160 -21.10 6.84 -6.65
CA ASN A 160 -21.63 6.59 -5.30
C ASN A 160 -20.52 6.33 -4.25
N GLN A 161 -19.34 6.93 -4.41
CA GLN A 161 -18.32 6.85 -3.36
C GLN A 161 -18.77 7.57 -2.09
N ARG A 162 -18.33 7.04 -0.95
CA ARG A 162 -18.39 7.79 0.31
C ARG A 162 -17.63 9.11 0.11
N PRO A 163 -18.09 10.24 0.67
CA PRO A 163 -17.48 11.55 0.41
C PRO A 163 -16.01 11.65 0.84
N ASP A 164 -15.59 10.79 1.76
CA ASP A 164 -14.24 10.67 2.30
C ASP A 164 -13.33 9.67 1.53
N PHE A 165 -13.89 8.90 0.59
CA PHE A 165 -13.15 7.96 -0.23
C PHE A 165 -12.85 8.54 -1.61
N ARG A 166 -11.70 8.18 -2.17
CA ARG A 166 -11.32 8.50 -3.55
C ARG A 166 -10.71 7.27 -4.20
N LEU A 167 -11.14 6.98 -5.42
CA LEU A 167 -10.58 5.93 -6.26
C LEU A 167 -9.87 6.58 -7.45
N TYR A 168 -8.62 6.19 -7.66
CA TYR A 168 -7.82 6.59 -8.83
C TYR A 168 -7.49 5.34 -9.62
N LEU A 169 -7.93 5.30 -10.87
CA LEU A 169 -7.60 4.22 -11.80
C LEU A 169 -6.52 4.73 -12.75
N ALA A 170 -5.38 4.08 -12.76
CA ALA A 170 -4.33 4.32 -13.73
C ALA A 170 -4.58 3.44 -14.96
N ASP A 171 -4.64 4.05 -16.13
CA ASP A 171 -4.68 3.32 -17.41
C ASP A 171 -3.29 2.73 -17.69
N ARG A 172 -3.26 1.54 -18.31
CA ARG A 172 -2.03 0.91 -18.77
C ARG A 172 -1.18 1.85 -19.66
N GLU A 173 -1.82 2.67 -20.48
CA GLU A 173 -1.15 3.62 -21.36
C GLU A 173 -0.38 4.69 -20.58
N THR A 174 -0.84 5.06 -19.38
CA THR A 174 -0.14 6.03 -18.51
C THR A 174 1.25 5.56 -18.10
N ASN A 175 1.46 4.24 -18.05
CA ASN A 175 2.73 3.64 -17.64
C ASN A 175 3.59 3.16 -18.84
N ARG A 176 3.06 3.19 -20.06
CA ARG A 176 3.71 2.65 -21.26
C ARG A 176 5.14 3.19 -21.47
N HIS A 177 5.35 4.46 -21.19
CA HIS A 177 6.65 5.11 -21.40
C HIS A 177 7.74 4.71 -20.39
N HIS A 178 7.37 4.06 -19.27
CA HIS A 178 8.31 3.49 -18.30
C HIS A 178 8.66 2.03 -18.56
N LEU A 179 7.98 1.40 -19.51
CA LEU A 179 8.12 0.00 -19.83
C LEU A 179 8.95 -0.18 -21.11
N ARG A 180 9.56 -1.34 -21.29
CA ARG A 180 10.24 -1.66 -22.55
C ARG A 180 9.24 -1.65 -23.71
N ALA A 181 9.73 -1.33 -24.89
CA ALA A 181 8.92 -1.45 -26.11
C ALA A 181 8.40 -2.89 -26.29
N GLY A 182 7.14 -3.04 -26.68
CA GLY A 182 6.49 -4.35 -26.88
C GLY A 182 6.02 -5.04 -25.60
N TYR A 183 6.15 -4.44 -24.40
CA TYR A 183 5.80 -5.09 -23.15
C TYR A 183 4.33 -5.56 -23.07
N TYR A 184 3.39 -4.71 -23.46
CA TYR A 184 1.97 -5.08 -23.43
C TYR A 184 1.58 -6.02 -24.55
N GLU A 185 2.20 -5.88 -25.71
CA GLU A 185 2.04 -6.76 -26.84
C GLU A 185 2.46 -8.20 -26.49
N ASP A 186 3.60 -8.36 -25.82
CA ASP A 186 4.05 -9.67 -25.32
C ASP A 186 3.09 -10.25 -24.28
N LEU A 187 2.55 -9.42 -23.37
CA LEU A 187 1.57 -9.89 -22.39
C LEU A 187 0.28 -10.35 -23.05
N GLU A 188 -0.20 -9.66 -24.07
CA GLU A 188 -1.38 -10.07 -24.84
C GLU A 188 -1.13 -11.39 -25.59
N GLU A 189 0.08 -11.59 -26.13
CA GLU A 189 0.46 -12.85 -26.77
C GLU A 189 0.53 -14.03 -25.77
N TRP A 190 1.05 -13.79 -24.56
CA TRP A 190 1.25 -14.87 -23.57
C TRP A 190 -0.01 -15.22 -22.75
N TYR A 191 -0.93 -14.31 -22.59
CA TYR A 191 -2.09 -14.45 -21.69
C TYR A 191 -3.44 -14.19 -22.36
N GLY A 192 -3.46 -13.86 -23.65
CA GLY A 192 -4.64 -13.53 -24.47
C GLY A 192 -5.48 -14.71 -24.98
#